data_ca75c84b08c4118271c2c2ac5315ad27
#
_entry.id   ca75c84b08c4118271c2c2ac5315ad27
#
_cell.length_a   1.000
_cell.length_b   1.000
_cell.length_c   1.000
_cell.angle_alpha   90.00
_cell.angle_beta   90.00
_cell.angle_gamma   90.00
#
_symmetry.space_group_name_H-M   'P 1'
#
loop_
_entity.id
_entity.type
_entity.pdbx_description
1 polymer ?
#
loop_
_entity_poly.entity_id
_entity_poly.type
_entity_poly.pdbx_seq_one_letter_code
_entity_poly.pdbx_strand_id
1 'polypeptide(L)'
;MPGPLTIDASVFINAFNPNEPRHTESRRLMERIRAQGVPMVVPTLVLPEVAATISRATGDSQTARLFTDQLRRLPGLVLVPLDEGLAAQAAEIAAEHRLRGSDAVYGAVSLRFGSLLITLDREQHARLKPIVRSSYPGEALPQIPGDA
;
A
#
# COMPACT_ATOMS: atom_id res chain seq x y z
N MET A 1 9.15 -7.09 17.17
CA MET A 1 8.02 -6.40 16.53
C MET A 1 8.40 -5.95 15.13
N PRO A 2 7.64 -6.30 14.13
CA PRO A 2 7.86 -5.71 12.81
C PRO A 2 7.61 -4.22 12.88
N GLY A 3 8.44 -3.46 12.18
CA GLY A 3 8.23 -2.02 12.05
C GLY A 3 6.97 -1.71 11.23
N PRO A 4 6.68 -0.43 11.00
CA PRO A 4 5.51 -0.04 10.23
C PRO A 4 5.60 -0.53 8.78
N LEU A 5 4.44 -0.73 8.18
CA LEU A 5 4.31 -1.14 6.78
C LEU A 5 3.73 0.00 5.96
N THR A 6 4.14 0.09 4.72
CA THR A 6 3.50 0.96 3.73
C THR A 6 2.88 0.06 2.67
N ILE A 7 1.58 0.14 2.51
CA ILE A 7 0.82 -0.76 1.65
C ILE A 7 0.38 0.00 0.40
N ASP A 8 0.80 -0.44 -0.77
CA ASP A 8 0.37 0.15 -2.03
C ASP A 8 -1.11 -0.14 -2.29
N ALA A 9 -1.76 0.76 -3.01
CA ALA A 9 -3.18 0.61 -3.37
C ALA A 9 -3.47 -0.76 -4.02
N SER A 10 -2.54 -1.28 -4.82
CA SER A 10 -2.69 -2.57 -5.49
C SER A 10 -2.98 -3.71 -4.52
N VAL A 11 -2.37 -3.68 -3.34
CA VAL A 11 -2.56 -4.74 -2.34
C VAL A 11 -3.94 -4.65 -1.70
N PHE A 12 -4.39 -3.46 -1.36
CA PHE A 12 -5.74 -3.28 -0.80
C PHE A 12 -6.81 -3.73 -1.79
N ILE A 13 -6.66 -3.35 -3.06
CA ILE A 13 -7.58 -3.72 -4.13
C ILE A 13 -7.59 -5.24 -4.33
N ASN A 14 -6.43 -5.85 -4.36
CA ASN A 14 -6.27 -7.29 -4.52
C ASN A 14 -6.90 -8.05 -3.33
N ALA A 15 -6.73 -7.56 -2.13
CA ALA A 15 -7.32 -8.15 -0.93
C ALA A 15 -8.85 -8.05 -0.93
N PHE A 16 -9.39 -7.04 -1.60
CA PHE A 16 -10.85 -6.84 -1.72
C PHE A 16 -11.48 -7.76 -2.76
N ASN A 17 -10.81 -8.00 -3.91
CA ASN A 17 -11.41 -8.70 -5.05
C ASN A 17 -10.97 -10.16 -5.10
N PRO A 18 -11.89 -11.13 -4.76
CA PRO A 18 -11.55 -12.55 -4.75
C PRO A 18 -11.24 -13.13 -6.14
N ASN A 19 -11.57 -12.42 -7.21
CA ASN A 19 -11.30 -12.87 -8.57
C ASN A 19 -9.89 -12.51 -9.05
N GLU A 20 -9.17 -11.68 -8.29
CA GLU A 20 -7.83 -11.28 -8.66
C GLU A 20 -6.80 -12.39 -8.36
N PRO A 21 -5.78 -12.56 -9.23
CA PRO A 21 -4.66 -13.43 -8.91
C PRO A 21 -3.99 -13.00 -7.60
N ARG A 22 -3.57 -13.96 -6.81
CA ARG A 22 -2.90 -13.71 -5.51
C ARG A 22 -3.80 -13.05 -4.45
N HIS A 23 -5.11 -13.02 -4.69
CA HIS A 23 -6.06 -12.47 -3.71
C HIS A 23 -5.85 -13.10 -2.33
N THR A 24 -5.67 -14.40 -2.25
CA THR A 24 -5.49 -15.12 -1.00
C THR A 24 -4.29 -14.62 -0.22
N GLU A 25 -3.17 -14.37 -0.88
CA GLU A 25 -1.96 -13.86 -0.23
C GLU A 25 -2.18 -12.46 0.36
N SER A 26 -2.76 -11.57 -0.42
CA SER A 26 -3.05 -10.21 0.02
C SER A 26 -4.06 -10.20 1.17
N ARG A 27 -5.09 -11.03 1.10
CA ARG A 27 -6.09 -11.15 2.16
C ARG A 27 -5.48 -11.66 3.45
N ARG A 28 -4.68 -12.72 3.37
CA ARG A 28 -3.99 -13.27 4.54
C ARG A 28 -3.06 -12.26 5.18
N LEU A 29 -2.36 -11.49 4.35
CA LEU A 29 -1.49 -10.44 4.85
C LEU A 29 -2.28 -9.41 5.64
N MET A 30 -3.39 -8.92 5.09
CA MET A 30 -4.22 -7.93 5.77
C MET A 30 -4.81 -8.48 7.08
N GLU A 31 -5.25 -9.73 7.08
CA GLU A 31 -5.75 -10.38 8.29
C GLU A 31 -4.67 -10.47 9.36
N ARG A 32 -3.45 -10.81 8.98
CA ARG A 32 -2.32 -10.93 9.90
C ARG A 32 -1.88 -9.58 10.45
N ILE A 33 -1.83 -8.57 9.60
CA ILE A 33 -1.53 -7.19 10.02
C ILE A 33 -2.53 -6.75 11.10
N ARG A 34 -3.81 -6.99 10.85
CA ARG A 34 -4.88 -6.65 11.79
C ARG A 34 -4.74 -7.43 13.10
N ALA A 35 -4.53 -8.73 13.03
CA ALA A 35 -4.42 -9.59 14.21
C ALA A 35 -3.24 -9.22 15.10
N GLN A 36 -2.13 -8.79 14.50
CA GLN A 36 -0.91 -8.43 15.22
C GLN A 36 -0.82 -6.95 15.56
N GLY A 37 -1.77 -6.14 15.12
CA GLY A 37 -1.75 -4.70 15.38
C GLY A 37 -0.58 -3.97 14.73
N VAL A 38 -0.12 -4.43 13.57
CA VAL A 38 1.01 -3.80 12.88
C VAL A 38 0.57 -2.46 12.30
N PRO A 39 1.28 -1.36 12.61
CA PRO A 39 0.90 -0.06 12.07
C PRO A 39 1.18 0.03 10.56
N MET A 40 0.26 0.68 9.86
CA MET A 40 0.40 0.96 8.42
C MET A 40 0.49 2.47 8.24
N VAL A 41 1.52 2.93 7.54
CA VAL A 41 1.69 4.34 7.19
C VAL A 41 1.56 4.47 5.67
N VAL A 42 0.52 5.14 5.22
CA VAL A 42 0.11 5.12 3.82
C VAL A 42 -0.25 6.54 3.39
N PRO A 43 0.15 6.99 2.18
CA PRO A 43 -0.19 8.34 1.75
C PRO A 43 -1.69 8.50 1.52
N THR A 44 -2.21 9.70 1.76
CA THR A 44 -3.62 10.01 1.50
C THR A 44 -4.02 9.72 0.06
N LEU A 45 -3.06 9.73 -0.86
CA LEU A 45 -3.24 9.35 -2.26
C LEU A 45 -3.92 7.98 -2.43
N VAL A 46 -3.77 7.07 -1.48
CA VAL A 46 -4.39 5.74 -1.55
C VAL A 46 -5.91 5.82 -1.71
N LEU A 47 -6.53 6.83 -1.11
CA LEU A 47 -7.99 6.95 -1.13
C LEU A 47 -8.54 7.17 -2.54
N PRO A 48 -8.09 8.20 -3.29
CA PRO A 48 -8.56 8.36 -4.67
C PRO A 48 -8.12 7.24 -5.61
N GLU A 49 -6.95 6.65 -5.39
CA GLU A 49 -6.50 5.54 -6.23
C GLU A 49 -7.40 4.33 -6.09
N VAL A 50 -7.72 3.96 -4.86
CA VAL A 50 -8.59 2.81 -4.59
C VAL A 50 -10.01 3.08 -5.10
N ALA A 51 -10.56 4.27 -4.80
CA ALA A 51 -11.89 4.65 -5.24
C ALA A 51 -12.01 4.61 -6.77
N ALA A 52 -11.03 5.18 -7.47
CA ALA A 52 -11.03 5.21 -8.94
C ALA A 52 -10.95 3.80 -9.54
N THR A 53 -10.08 2.97 -9.01
CA THR A 53 -9.88 1.62 -9.52
C THR A 53 -11.13 0.77 -9.35
N ILE A 54 -11.75 0.81 -8.17
CA ILE A 54 -12.96 0.03 -7.90
C ILE A 54 -14.13 0.55 -8.72
N SER A 55 -14.29 1.86 -8.83
CA SER A 55 -15.37 2.47 -9.63
C SER A 55 -15.26 2.07 -11.10
N ARG A 56 -14.05 2.10 -11.66
CA ARG A 56 -13.84 1.71 -13.06
C ARG A 56 -14.07 0.21 -13.29
N ALA A 57 -13.65 -0.62 -12.34
CA ALA A 57 -13.78 -2.07 -12.46
C ALA A 57 -15.22 -2.56 -12.28
N THR A 58 -15.98 -1.94 -11.38
CA THR A 58 -17.34 -2.38 -11.05
C THR A 58 -18.42 -1.57 -11.73
N GLY A 59 -18.13 -0.35 -12.17
CA GLY A 59 -19.15 0.59 -12.65
C GLY A 59 -20.08 1.08 -11.54
N ASP A 60 -19.72 0.86 -10.28
CA ASP A 60 -20.56 1.16 -9.12
C ASP A 60 -19.84 2.09 -8.15
N SER A 61 -20.24 3.36 -8.16
CA SER A 61 -19.66 4.38 -7.30
C SER A 61 -19.93 4.12 -5.82
N GLN A 62 -21.05 3.47 -5.50
CA GLN A 62 -21.39 3.17 -4.12
C GLN A 62 -20.48 2.12 -3.53
N THR A 63 -20.17 1.06 -4.28
CA THR A 63 -19.20 0.05 -3.89
C THR A 63 -17.83 0.69 -3.63
N ALA A 64 -17.41 1.60 -4.52
CA ALA A 64 -16.14 2.31 -4.36
C ALA A 64 -16.11 3.16 -3.08
N ARG A 65 -17.21 3.87 -2.79
CA ARG A 65 -17.30 4.68 -1.55
C ARG A 65 -17.26 3.83 -0.29
N LEU A 66 -18.01 2.73 -0.29
CA LEU A 66 -18.05 1.83 0.86
C LEU A 66 -16.67 1.24 1.15
N PHE A 67 -15.97 0.79 0.13
CA PHE A 67 -14.64 0.24 0.29
C PHE A 67 -13.65 1.31 0.80
N THR A 68 -13.71 2.51 0.23
CA THR A 68 -12.84 3.61 0.64
C THR A 68 -13.10 4.00 2.10
N ASP A 69 -14.37 4.03 2.53
CA ASP A 69 -14.71 4.29 3.93
C ASP A 69 -14.18 3.21 4.87
N GLN A 70 -14.29 1.95 4.49
CA GLN A 70 -13.75 0.84 5.26
C GLN A 70 -12.23 0.93 5.37
N LEU A 71 -11.58 1.26 4.27
CA LEU A 71 -10.13 1.46 4.25
C LEU A 71 -9.69 2.53 5.25
N ARG A 72 -10.37 3.67 5.25
CA ARG A 72 -10.06 4.77 6.17
C ARG A 72 -10.19 4.38 7.63
N ARG A 73 -11.02 3.40 7.94
CA ARG A 73 -11.31 2.96 9.31
C ARG A 73 -10.49 1.75 9.74
N LEU A 74 -9.58 1.26 8.92
CA LEU A 74 -8.76 0.12 9.30
C LEU A 74 -7.95 0.44 10.57
N PRO A 75 -8.00 -0.44 11.57
CA PRO A 75 -7.19 -0.25 12.76
C PRO A 75 -5.70 -0.19 12.42
N GLY A 76 -5.00 0.76 12.99
CA GLY A 76 -3.57 0.92 12.77
C GLY A 76 -3.18 1.64 11.49
N LEU A 77 -4.15 2.09 10.69
CA LEU A 77 -3.86 2.85 9.48
C LEU A 77 -3.63 4.32 9.83
N VAL A 78 -2.46 4.82 9.44
CA VAL A 78 -2.10 6.24 9.55
C VAL A 78 -2.01 6.79 8.13
N LEU A 79 -2.85 7.75 7.81
CA LEU A 79 -2.84 8.42 6.51
C LEU A 79 -1.88 9.61 6.58
N VAL A 80 -0.87 9.59 5.71
CA VAL A 80 0.16 10.63 5.64
C VAL A 80 -0.24 11.63 4.55
N PRO A 81 -0.48 12.91 4.91
CA PRO A 81 -0.86 13.91 3.92
C PRO A 81 0.22 14.08 2.85
N LEU A 82 -0.21 14.18 1.60
CA LEU A 82 0.68 14.54 0.50
C LEU A 82 0.86 16.06 0.49
N ASP A 83 1.65 16.55 1.42
CA ASP A 83 1.99 17.96 1.52
C ASP A 83 3.15 18.33 0.57
N GLU A 84 3.52 19.59 0.55
CA GLU A 84 4.57 20.08 -0.35
C GLU A 84 5.92 19.36 -0.10
N GLY A 85 6.28 19.13 1.16
CA GLY A 85 7.53 18.46 1.50
C GLY A 85 7.57 17.02 0.99
N LEU A 86 6.50 16.27 1.21
CA LEU A 86 6.39 14.90 0.73
C LEU A 86 6.35 14.85 -0.79
N ALA A 87 5.63 15.79 -1.41
CA ALA A 87 5.56 15.89 -2.87
C ALA A 87 6.93 16.19 -3.49
N ALA A 88 7.70 17.08 -2.88
CA ALA A 88 9.06 17.39 -3.36
C ALA A 88 9.98 16.16 -3.25
N GLN A 89 9.92 15.44 -2.15
CA GLN A 89 10.69 14.21 -1.96
C GLN A 89 10.30 13.15 -3.00
N ALA A 90 8.99 12.98 -3.23
CA ALA A 90 8.50 12.05 -4.24
C ALA A 90 8.94 12.45 -5.65
N ALA A 91 8.98 13.75 -5.95
CA ALA A 91 9.44 14.25 -7.25
C ALA A 91 10.92 13.87 -7.51
N GLU A 92 11.77 13.99 -6.50
CA GLU A 92 13.16 13.56 -6.60
C GLU A 92 13.28 12.06 -6.87
N ILE A 93 12.52 11.26 -6.14
CA ILE A 93 12.52 9.81 -6.30
C ILE A 93 12.02 9.42 -7.69
N ALA A 94 10.94 10.04 -8.15
CA ALA A 94 10.36 9.77 -9.46
C ALA A 94 11.37 10.08 -10.58
N ALA A 95 12.05 11.23 -10.49
CA ALA A 95 13.04 11.65 -11.47
C ALA A 95 14.23 10.70 -11.49
N GLU A 96 14.75 10.35 -10.32
CA GLU A 96 15.96 9.55 -10.20
C GLU A 96 15.75 8.09 -10.56
N HIS A 97 14.59 7.53 -10.19
CA HIS A 97 14.29 6.11 -10.38
C HIS A 97 13.28 5.82 -11.51
N ARG A 98 12.89 6.83 -12.27
CA ARG A 98 11.99 6.70 -13.43
C ARG A 98 10.67 6.06 -13.07
N LEU A 99 10.09 6.49 -11.95
CA LEU A 99 8.82 6.01 -11.46
C LEU A 99 7.68 6.93 -11.85
N ARG A 100 6.47 6.34 -11.96
CA ARG A 100 5.27 7.16 -11.98
C ARG A 100 5.17 7.93 -10.68
N GLY A 101 4.56 9.13 -10.73
CA GLY A 101 4.47 10.00 -9.56
C GLY A 101 3.81 9.32 -8.37
N SER A 102 2.71 8.61 -8.60
CA SER A 102 2.01 7.90 -7.52
C SER A 102 2.90 6.85 -6.86
N ASP A 103 3.62 6.06 -7.64
CA ASP A 103 4.52 5.04 -7.12
C ASP A 103 5.64 5.65 -6.27
N ALA A 104 6.15 6.80 -6.72
CA ALA A 104 7.19 7.53 -5.99
C ALA A 104 6.68 8.08 -4.66
N VAL A 105 5.40 8.45 -4.57
CA VAL A 105 4.81 8.91 -3.31
C VAL A 105 4.84 7.81 -2.24
N TYR A 106 4.48 6.58 -2.61
CA TYR A 106 4.61 5.44 -1.68
C TYR A 106 6.06 5.21 -1.27
N GLY A 107 6.98 5.32 -2.21
CA GLY A 107 8.42 5.22 -1.92
C GLY A 107 8.88 6.29 -0.95
N ALA A 108 8.42 7.52 -1.11
CA ALA A 108 8.76 8.63 -0.22
C ALA A 108 8.24 8.41 1.20
N VAL A 109 7.03 7.89 1.34
CA VAL A 109 6.46 7.55 2.65
C VAL A 109 7.28 6.45 3.30
N SER A 110 7.59 5.39 2.56
CA SER A 110 8.38 4.28 3.07
C SER A 110 9.76 4.74 3.54
N LEU A 111 10.41 5.58 2.76
CA LEU A 111 11.73 6.12 3.11
C LEU A 111 11.68 7.00 4.35
N ARG A 112 10.68 7.88 4.44
CA ARG A 112 10.51 8.80 5.57
C ARG A 112 10.27 8.08 6.90
N PHE A 113 9.47 7.01 6.87
CA PHE A 113 9.08 6.30 8.08
C PHE A 113 9.88 5.03 8.34
N GLY A 114 10.82 4.70 7.46
CA GLY A 114 11.60 3.46 7.59
C GLY A 114 10.73 2.21 7.50
N SER A 115 9.63 2.27 6.75
CA SER A 115 8.67 1.17 6.65
C SER A 115 9.03 0.20 5.53
N LEU A 116 8.52 -1.02 5.63
CA LEU A 116 8.57 -1.99 4.55
C LEU A 116 7.45 -1.69 3.57
N LEU A 117 7.80 -1.44 2.31
CA LEU A 117 6.81 -1.23 1.25
C LEU A 117 6.32 -2.58 0.74
N ILE A 118 4.99 -2.75 0.69
CA ILE A 118 4.38 -3.96 0.16
C ILE A 118 3.55 -3.57 -1.06
N THR A 119 3.84 -4.20 -2.20
CA THR A 119 3.22 -3.90 -3.48
C THR A 119 3.09 -5.13 -4.34
N LEU A 120 2.15 -5.09 -5.28
CA LEU A 120 2.02 -6.09 -6.34
C LEU A 120 2.62 -5.60 -7.66
N ASP A 121 3.03 -4.33 -7.74
CA ASP A 121 3.58 -3.72 -8.93
C ASP A 121 5.06 -4.05 -9.05
N ARG A 122 5.41 -4.84 -10.08
CA ARG A 122 6.78 -5.29 -10.30
C ARG A 122 7.74 -4.15 -10.61
N GLU A 123 7.28 -3.17 -11.37
CA GLU A 123 8.10 -2.02 -11.74
C GLU A 123 8.40 -1.15 -10.51
N GLN A 124 7.38 -0.85 -9.72
CA GLN A 124 7.54 -0.11 -8.48
C GLN A 124 8.52 -0.84 -7.54
N HIS A 125 8.32 -2.14 -7.36
CA HIS A 125 9.17 -2.95 -6.51
C HIS A 125 10.63 -2.90 -6.98
N ALA A 126 10.88 -3.17 -8.26
CA ALA A 126 12.23 -3.23 -8.81
C ALA A 126 12.93 -1.86 -8.74
N ARG A 127 12.23 -0.79 -9.06
CA ARG A 127 12.84 0.54 -9.11
C ARG A 127 13.03 1.20 -7.75
N LEU A 128 12.22 0.83 -6.76
CA LEU A 128 12.38 1.34 -5.39
C LEU A 128 13.33 0.50 -4.54
N LYS A 129 13.60 -0.73 -4.93
CA LYS A 129 14.45 -1.65 -4.17
C LYS A 129 15.79 -1.07 -3.74
N PRO A 130 16.49 -0.25 -4.54
CA PRO A 130 17.76 0.35 -4.11
C PRO A 130 17.66 1.31 -2.92
N ILE A 131 16.49 1.90 -2.66
CA ILE A 131 16.34 2.93 -1.64
C ILE A 131 15.39 2.55 -0.51
N VAL A 132 14.46 1.60 -0.71
CA VAL A 132 13.55 1.14 0.35
C VAL A 132 13.48 -0.38 0.36
N ARG A 133 13.17 -0.94 1.52
CA ARG A 133 12.84 -2.36 1.59
C ARG A 133 11.45 -2.56 1.00
N SER A 134 11.33 -3.50 0.08
CA SER A 134 10.10 -3.75 -0.65
C SER A 134 9.85 -5.25 -0.78
N SER A 135 8.60 -5.66 -0.66
CA SER A 135 8.18 -7.07 -0.76
C SER A 135 6.85 -7.19 -1.45
N TYR A 136 6.62 -8.34 -2.06
CA TYR A 136 5.27 -8.76 -2.46
C TYR A 136 4.51 -9.29 -1.23
N PRO A 137 3.16 -9.31 -1.26
CA PRO A 137 2.39 -9.81 -0.11
C PRO A 137 2.79 -11.20 0.36
N GLY A 138 3.01 -12.15 -0.57
CA GLY A 138 3.40 -13.51 -0.23
C GLY A 138 4.75 -13.59 0.46
N GLU A 139 5.68 -12.71 0.09
CA GLU A 139 7.01 -12.63 0.71
C GLU A 139 6.98 -11.93 2.07
N ALA A 140 6.09 -10.96 2.21
CA ALA A 140 5.94 -10.21 3.47
C ALA A 140 5.24 -11.04 4.55
N LEU A 141 4.36 -11.93 4.16
CA LEU A 141 3.53 -12.72 5.06
C LEU A 141 4.33 -13.45 6.16
N PRO A 142 5.42 -14.18 5.84
CA PRO A 142 6.21 -14.83 6.88
C PRO A 142 6.96 -13.88 7.82
N GLN A 143 7.15 -12.63 7.41
CA GLN A 143 7.87 -11.64 8.21
C GLN A 143 7.00 -11.05 9.32
N ILE A 144 5.68 -11.25 9.23
CA ILE A 144 4.73 -10.81 10.24
C ILE A 144 4.34 -12.03 11.05
N PRO A 145 4.56 -12.05 12.38
CA PRO A 145 4.24 -13.19 13.19
C PRO A 145 2.79 -13.62 13.01
N GLY A 146 2.57 -14.89 12.74
CA GLY A 146 1.24 -15.47 12.64
C GLY A 146 0.87 -16.18 13.93
N ASP A 147 -0.36 -16.67 13.97
CA ASP A 147 -0.79 -17.54 15.06
C ASP A 147 0.00 -18.83 14.98
N ALA A 148 0.46 -19.26 16.12
CA ALA A 148 1.18 -20.52 16.23
C ALA A 148 0.27 -21.69 15.86
#